data_d451dad515a1880174d72b4c37ab478a
#
_entry.id   d451dad515a1880174d72b4c37ab478a
#
_cell.length_a   1.000
_cell.length_b   1.000
_cell.length_c   1.000
_cell.angle_alpha   90.00
_cell.angle_beta   90.00
_cell.angle_gamma   90.00
#
_symmetry.space_group_name_H-M   'P 1'
#
loop_
_entity.id
_entity.type
_entity.pdbx_description
1 polymer ?
#
loop_
_entity_poly.entity_id
_entity_poly.type
_entity_poly.pdbx_seq_one_letter_code
_entity_poly.pdbx_strand_id
1 'polypeptide(L)'
;ASYWGTLLRSSDDFGKSWTNPQQAPIRFPSDAGVSLKNIWQIALGRPEEPNVLFCGVEPAALFETRDAGETWSLVRGLFDHPHRPRWMPGNGGLALHTIVLDPGDNQRMYVAISAGGVYRTNDGGLSWTPQNQGIRATTMPEKHPVFGQCVHKIVMHPARPERLFLQSHWGLYRSDNCAENWHDIANGVPSDFGFAMITHPRNPDCVYIVPVESDEFRCACDGRLRVYRTRNGGASWEPLSRGLPQKSAYETVLRDAMTADSLDPVGIYFGTRSGQLFGSRDEGRTWQKILEGLPSVVCVRSAVVGDAAAGLRPTSPKVSPPSHQTKSPKSNTRRAKR
;
A
#
# COMPACT_ATOMS: atom_id res chain seq x y z
N ALA A 1 -8.07 -13.96 4.62
CA ALA A 1 -9.41 -14.57 4.68
C ALA A 1 -9.54 -15.31 6.02
N SER A 2 -10.67 -15.19 6.66
CA SER A 2 -11.01 -15.97 7.86
C SER A 2 -11.70 -17.27 7.45
N TYR A 3 -11.88 -18.21 8.41
CA TYR A 3 -12.70 -19.40 8.21
C TYR A 3 -14.11 -19.08 7.67
N TRP A 4 -14.62 -17.89 8.01
CA TRP A 4 -15.95 -17.40 7.63
C TRP A 4 -15.95 -16.54 6.34
N GLY A 5 -14.89 -16.56 5.56
CA GLY A 5 -14.76 -15.79 4.33
C GLY A 5 -13.96 -14.49 4.49
N THR A 6 -14.01 -13.66 3.46
CA THR A 6 -13.27 -12.39 3.38
C THR A 6 -14.19 -11.27 3.84
N LEU A 7 -13.93 -10.72 5.04
CA LEU A 7 -14.70 -9.63 5.64
C LEU A 7 -13.86 -8.37 5.72
N LEU A 8 -14.49 -7.24 5.42
CA LEU A 8 -13.98 -5.90 5.71
C LEU A 8 -14.72 -5.37 6.94
N ARG A 9 -13.98 -4.85 7.91
CA ARG A 9 -14.52 -4.25 9.13
C ARG A 9 -13.95 -2.86 9.31
N SER A 10 -14.71 -1.96 9.87
CA SER A 10 -14.31 -0.60 10.24
C SER A 10 -14.45 -0.38 11.75
N SER A 11 -13.71 0.59 12.26
CA SER A 11 -13.74 1.05 13.64
C SER A 11 -13.65 2.56 13.65
N ASP A 12 -14.55 3.21 14.42
CA ASP A 12 -14.60 4.67 14.60
C ASP A 12 -14.02 5.10 15.96
N ASP A 13 -13.54 4.14 16.76
CA ASP A 13 -13.06 4.33 18.13
C ASP A 13 -11.62 3.84 18.34
N PHE A 14 -10.79 3.92 17.30
CA PHE A 14 -9.39 3.45 17.30
C PHE A 14 -9.23 1.95 17.61
N GLY A 15 -10.13 1.12 17.11
CA GLY A 15 -10.04 -0.33 17.19
C GLY A 15 -10.58 -0.92 18.50
N LYS A 16 -11.25 -0.15 19.36
CA LYS A 16 -11.88 -0.67 20.59
C LYS A 16 -13.11 -1.49 20.26
N SER A 17 -13.88 -1.07 19.27
CA SER A 17 -14.99 -1.83 18.69
C SER A 17 -14.87 -1.90 17.16
N TRP A 18 -15.49 -2.93 16.56
CA TRP A 18 -15.41 -3.18 15.12
C TRP A 18 -16.80 -3.51 14.57
N THR A 19 -17.11 -2.98 13.39
CA THR A 19 -18.33 -3.34 12.66
C THR A 19 -18.36 -4.83 12.36
N ASN A 20 -19.56 -5.39 12.31
CA ASN A 20 -19.78 -6.78 11.91
C ASN A 20 -20.78 -6.83 10.75
N PRO A 21 -20.32 -6.57 9.51
CA PRO A 21 -21.20 -6.51 8.35
C PRO A 21 -21.86 -7.88 8.11
N GLN A 22 -23.16 -7.87 7.83
CA GLN A 22 -23.94 -9.08 7.53
C GLN A 22 -23.54 -9.71 6.20
N GLN A 23 -22.99 -8.93 5.28
CA GLN A 23 -22.51 -9.36 3.97
C GLN A 23 -21.14 -8.77 3.71
N ALA A 24 -20.31 -9.49 2.93
CA ALA A 24 -19.05 -8.95 2.47
C ALA A 24 -19.31 -7.74 1.55
N PRO A 25 -18.83 -6.53 1.90
CA PRO A 25 -19.07 -5.32 1.10
C PRO A 25 -18.36 -5.40 -0.26
N ILE A 26 -17.21 -6.08 -0.33
CA ILE A 26 -16.45 -6.28 -1.58
C ILE A 26 -16.81 -7.64 -2.15
N ARG A 27 -17.38 -7.64 -3.36
CA ARG A 27 -17.73 -8.86 -4.11
C ARG A 27 -17.67 -8.60 -5.61
N PHE A 28 -17.26 -9.61 -6.35
CA PHE A 28 -17.35 -9.54 -7.81
C PHE A 28 -18.80 -9.52 -8.28
N PRO A 29 -19.12 -8.77 -9.34
CA PRO A 29 -20.40 -8.86 -10.02
C PRO A 29 -20.64 -10.28 -10.56
N SER A 30 -21.89 -10.67 -10.73
CA SER A 30 -22.26 -12.03 -11.17
C SER A 30 -21.70 -12.40 -12.56
N ASP A 31 -21.49 -11.41 -13.43
CA ASP A 31 -20.92 -11.56 -14.77
C ASP A 31 -19.39 -11.68 -14.79
N ALA A 32 -18.73 -11.48 -13.67
CA ALA A 32 -17.25 -11.55 -13.59
C ALA A 32 -16.70 -12.99 -13.68
N GLY A 33 -17.51 -14.01 -13.43
CA GLY A 33 -17.10 -15.43 -13.51
C GLY A 33 -16.07 -15.85 -12.47
N VAL A 34 -15.78 -15.02 -11.44
CA VAL A 34 -14.82 -15.29 -10.38
C VAL A 34 -15.37 -14.87 -9.03
N SER A 35 -14.83 -15.46 -7.96
CA SER A 35 -15.20 -15.14 -6.58
C SER A 35 -14.02 -14.55 -5.80
N LEU A 36 -14.30 -13.69 -4.85
CA LEU A 36 -13.30 -13.09 -3.97
C LEU A 36 -12.67 -14.15 -3.07
N LYS A 37 -11.34 -14.26 -3.13
CA LYS A 37 -10.56 -15.15 -2.24
C LYS A 37 -9.94 -14.40 -1.07
N ASN A 38 -9.25 -13.29 -1.36
CA ASN A 38 -8.54 -12.49 -0.36
C ASN A 38 -8.61 -11.00 -0.68
N ILE A 39 -8.61 -10.17 0.38
CA ILE A 39 -8.29 -8.75 0.32
C ILE A 39 -6.79 -8.63 0.62
N TRP A 40 -6.05 -7.97 -0.27
CA TRP A 40 -4.61 -7.83 -0.15
C TRP A 40 -4.16 -6.46 0.34
N GLN A 41 -4.79 -5.40 -0.16
CA GLN A 41 -4.46 -4.05 0.26
C GLN A 41 -5.70 -3.15 0.20
N ILE A 42 -5.83 -2.26 1.19
CA ILE A 42 -6.70 -1.11 1.15
C ILE A 42 -5.82 0.12 1.10
N ALA A 43 -6.03 0.97 0.10
CA ALA A 43 -5.36 2.24 -0.04
C ALA A 43 -6.38 3.37 0.18
N LEU A 44 -5.97 4.38 0.94
CA LEU A 44 -6.75 5.61 1.11
C LEU A 44 -6.75 6.39 -0.20
N GLY A 45 -7.85 7.04 -0.51
CA GLY A 45 -7.93 8.08 -1.53
C GLY A 45 -7.03 9.28 -1.20
N ARG A 46 -7.14 10.31 -2.01
CA ARG A 46 -6.40 11.55 -1.76
C ARG A 46 -6.99 12.32 -0.58
N PRO A 47 -6.23 13.20 0.07
CA PRO A 47 -6.73 14.00 1.19
C PRO A 47 -8.00 14.81 0.88
N GLU A 48 -8.17 15.20 -0.40
CA GLU A 48 -9.34 15.96 -0.89
C GLU A 48 -10.57 15.07 -1.11
N GLU A 49 -10.37 13.73 -1.14
CA GLU A 49 -11.40 12.71 -1.36
C GLU A 49 -11.45 11.71 -0.20
N PRO A 50 -11.77 12.13 1.05
CA PRO A 50 -11.62 11.29 2.24
C PRO A 50 -12.53 10.05 2.26
N ASN A 51 -13.58 10.03 1.46
CA ASN A 51 -14.51 8.91 1.33
C ASN A 51 -14.11 7.92 0.20
N VAL A 52 -13.06 8.24 -0.57
CA VAL A 52 -12.56 7.36 -1.62
C VAL A 52 -11.53 6.40 -1.04
N LEU A 53 -11.73 5.10 -1.27
CA LEU A 53 -10.78 4.07 -0.96
C LEU A 53 -10.64 3.14 -2.15
N PHE A 54 -9.48 2.50 -2.25
CA PHE A 54 -9.23 1.46 -3.25
C PHE A 54 -8.89 0.15 -2.55
N CYS A 55 -9.30 -0.96 -3.16
CA CYS A 55 -9.02 -2.29 -2.62
C CYS A 55 -8.47 -3.22 -3.70
N GLY A 56 -7.27 -3.73 -3.45
CA GLY A 56 -6.63 -4.76 -4.25
C GLY A 56 -6.95 -6.15 -3.70
N VAL A 57 -7.33 -7.06 -4.57
CA VAL A 57 -7.87 -8.38 -4.18
C VAL A 57 -7.22 -9.54 -4.94
N GLU A 58 -7.59 -10.74 -4.52
CA GLU A 58 -7.35 -12.00 -5.22
C GLU A 58 -8.69 -12.69 -5.53
N PRO A 59 -8.92 -13.17 -6.78
CA PRO A 59 -8.11 -13.00 -7.99
C PRO A 59 -7.89 -11.53 -8.34
N ALA A 60 -6.72 -11.22 -8.96
CA ALA A 60 -6.27 -9.86 -9.19
C ALA A 60 -7.34 -8.98 -9.83
N ALA A 61 -7.78 -7.98 -9.07
CA ALA A 61 -8.72 -6.95 -9.45
C ALA A 61 -8.58 -5.75 -8.50
N LEU A 62 -9.02 -4.59 -8.96
CA LEU A 62 -9.10 -3.37 -8.21
C LEU A 62 -10.57 -3.01 -7.99
N PHE A 63 -10.92 -2.70 -6.75
CA PHE A 63 -12.21 -2.14 -6.37
C PHE A 63 -12.03 -0.72 -5.85
N GLU A 64 -13.05 0.10 -6.06
CA GLU A 64 -13.15 1.49 -5.58
C GLU A 64 -14.42 1.67 -4.78
N THR A 65 -14.35 2.47 -3.72
CA THR A 65 -15.50 3.02 -3.01
C THR A 65 -15.43 4.55 -3.02
N ARG A 66 -16.58 5.23 -2.97
CA ARG A 66 -16.71 6.69 -2.84
C ARG A 66 -17.57 7.11 -1.66
N ASP A 67 -17.95 6.14 -0.83
CA ASP A 67 -18.82 6.30 0.35
C ASP A 67 -18.17 5.72 1.63
N ALA A 68 -16.83 5.84 1.74
CA ALA A 68 -16.04 5.38 2.88
C ALA A 68 -16.12 3.86 3.13
N GLY A 69 -16.43 3.07 2.11
CA GLY A 69 -16.42 1.60 2.17
C GLY A 69 -17.78 0.94 2.35
N GLU A 70 -18.85 1.70 2.29
CA GLU A 70 -20.23 1.20 2.33
C GLU A 70 -20.53 0.34 1.10
N THR A 71 -20.23 0.87 -0.09
CA THR A 71 -20.36 0.16 -1.36
C THR A 71 -19.05 0.16 -2.16
N TRP A 72 -18.83 -0.90 -2.93
CA TRP A 72 -17.62 -1.09 -3.71
C TRP A 72 -17.95 -1.46 -5.15
N SER A 73 -17.27 -0.79 -6.07
CA SER A 73 -17.39 -1.01 -7.52
C SER A 73 -16.11 -1.60 -8.10
N LEU A 74 -16.24 -2.58 -9.00
CA LEU A 74 -15.12 -3.16 -9.73
C LEU A 74 -14.60 -2.17 -10.77
N VAL A 75 -13.30 -1.90 -10.77
CA VAL A 75 -12.63 -1.07 -11.79
C VAL A 75 -12.49 -1.89 -13.08
N ARG A 76 -13.46 -1.74 -13.97
CA ARG A 76 -13.58 -2.53 -15.20
C ARG A 76 -12.39 -2.34 -16.15
N GLY A 77 -11.84 -1.13 -16.28
CA GLY A 77 -10.71 -0.87 -17.17
C GLY A 77 -9.49 -1.79 -16.91
N LEU A 78 -9.25 -2.15 -15.63
CA LEU A 78 -8.23 -3.12 -15.29
C LEU A 78 -8.72 -4.57 -15.38
N PHE A 79 -9.94 -4.83 -14.92
CA PHE A 79 -10.49 -6.20 -14.90
C PHE A 79 -10.68 -6.77 -16.29
N ASP A 80 -11.10 -5.96 -17.25
CA ASP A 80 -11.33 -6.35 -18.64
C ASP A 80 -10.09 -6.13 -19.54
N HIS A 81 -8.91 -5.84 -18.93
CA HIS A 81 -7.67 -5.61 -19.67
C HIS A 81 -7.25 -6.87 -20.47
N PRO A 82 -6.83 -6.73 -21.75
CA PRO A 82 -6.48 -7.85 -22.62
C PRO A 82 -5.37 -8.78 -22.10
N HIS A 83 -4.50 -8.26 -21.23
CA HIS A 83 -3.43 -9.08 -20.62
C HIS A 83 -3.92 -9.96 -19.47
N ARG A 84 -5.06 -9.63 -18.84
CA ARG A 84 -5.53 -10.30 -17.62
C ARG A 84 -5.66 -11.83 -17.76
N PRO A 85 -6.18 -12.40 -18.84
CA PRO A 85 -6.24 -13.87 -19.01
C PRO A 85 -4.88 -14.55 -19.04
N ARG A 86 -3.80 -13.79 -19.24
CA ARG A 86 -2.42 -14.27 -19.35
C ARG A 86 -1.59 -13.97 -18.09
N TRP A 87 -2.16 -13.29 -17.08
CA TRP A 87 -1.48 -13.14 -15.79
C TRP A 87 -1.41 -14.47 -15.07
N MET A 88 -0.27 -14.76 -14.48
CA MET A 88 -0.04 -16.03 -13.81
C MET A 88 -0.05 -15.83 -12.28
N PRO A 89 -0.49 -16.81 -11.50
CA PRO A 89 -0.34 -16.77 -10.06
C PRO A 89 1.15 -16.88 -9.69
N GLY A 90 1.60 -16.06 -8.76
CA GLY A 90 2.82 -16.33 -8.00
C GLY A 90 2.56 -17.39 -6.92
N ASN A 91 3.58 -17.76 -6.14
CA ASN A 91 3.42 -18.69 -5.00
C ASN A 91 2.42 -18.21 -3.93
N GLY A 92 2.10 -16.92 -3.91
CA GLY A 92 1.08 -16.32 -3.03
C GLY A 92 -0.29 -16.16 -3.67
N GLY A 93 -0.51 -16.66 -4.90
CA GLY A 93 -1.73 -16.48 -5.67
C GLY A 93 -1.64 -15.34 -6.70
N LEU A 94 -2.69 -15.19 -7.50
CA LEU A 94 -2.82 -14.08 -8.45
C LEU A 94 -3.49 -12.89 -7.74
N ALA A 95 -2.69 -12.00 -7.18
CA ALA A 95 -3.15 -10.91 -6.33
C ALA A 95 -2.77 -9.54 -6.88
N LEU A 96 -3.69 -8.58 -6.79
CA LEU A 96 -3.36 -7.16 -6.83
C LEU A 96 -3.07 -6.72 -5.40
N HIS A 97 -1.81 -6.46 -5.09
CA HIS A 97 -1.33 -6.29 -3.72
C HIS A 97 -0.68 -4.95 -3.43
N THR A 98 -0.48 -4.10 -4.44
CA THR A 98 0.05 -2.75 -4.24
C THR A 98 -0.72 -1.75 -5.09
N ILE A 99 -1.16 -0.67 -4.46
CA ILE A 99 -1.87 0.46 -5.07
C ILE A 99 -1.11 1.71 -4.65
N VAL A 100 -0.72 2.53 -5.61
CA VAL A 100 -0.02 3.80 -5.40
C VAL A 100 -0.74 4.90 -6.16
N LEU A 101 -1.24 5.89 -5.44
CA LEU A 101 -1.90 7.07 -6.02
C LEU A 101 -0.86 8.17 -6.20
N ASP A 102 -0.87 8.82 -7.37
CA ASP A 102 -0.05 10.01 -7.61
C ASP A 102 -0.66 11.20 -6.86
N PRO A 103 0.06 11.85 -5.94
CA PRO A 103 -0.48 12.96 -5.18
C PRO A 103 -0.63 14.25 -6.01
N GLY A 104 0.06 14.37 -7.13
CA GLY A 104 0.04 15.54 -8.01
C GLY A 104 -0.88 15.40 -9.22
N ASP A 105 -1.38 14.19 -9.49
CA ASP A 105 -2.23 13.90 -10.66
C ASP A 105 -3.37 12.95 -10.24
N ASN A 106 -4.58 13.48 -10.15
CA ASN A 106 -5.74 12.72 -9.69
C ASN A 106 -6.22 11.65 -10.68
N GLN A 107 -5.71 11.64 -11.90
CA GLN A 107 -6.00 10.62 -12.91
C GLN A 107 -4.98 9.50 -12.91
N ARG A 108 -3.80 9.73 -12.26
CA ARG A 108 -2.70 8.76 -12.27
C ARG A 108 -2.69 7.87 -11.05
N MET A 109 -2.63 6.57 -11.28
CA MET A 109 -2.34 5.59 -10.24
C MET A 109 -1.57 4.40 -10.82
N TYR A 110 -0.91 3.67 -9.94
CA TYR A 110 -0.14 2.48 -10.27
C TYR A 110 -0.65 1.30 -9.45
N VAL A 111 -0.65 0.13 -10.05
CA VAL A 111 -0.91 -1.13 -9.35
C VAL A 111 0.17 -2.15 -9.65
N ALA A 112 0.44 -3.00 -8.66
CA ALA A 112 1.31 -4.16 -8.84
C ALA A 112 0.55 -5.46 -8.62
N ILE A 113 0.76 -6.40 -9.53
CA ILE A 113 0.08 -7.68 -9.60
C ILE A 113 1.12 -8.80 -9.56
N SER A 114 0.93 -9.78 -8.67
CA SER A 114 1.78 -10.97 -8.62
C SER A 114 1.77 -11.70 -9.96
N ALA A 115 2.98 -11.82 -10.59
CA ALA A 115 3.19 -12.36 -11.92
C ALA A 115 2.28 -11.75 -13.02
N GLY A 116 1.86 -10.50 -12.81
CA GLY A 116 1.21 -9.65 -13.80
C GLY A 116 2.06 -8.45 -14.19
N GLY A 117 2.88 -7.97 -13.26
CA GLY A 117 3.71 -6.78 -13.41
C GLY A 117 3.08 -5.51 -12.83
N VAL A 118 3.62 -4.37 -13.25
CA VAL A 118 3.15 -3.02 -12.93
C VAL A 118 2.23 -2.53 -14.04
N TYR A 119 1.12 -1.92 -13.65
CA TYR A 119 0.22 -1.20 -14.56
C TYR A 119 0.00 0.22 -14.07
N ARG A 120 -0.09 1.17 -15.00
CA ARG A 120 -0.40 2.59 -14.75
C ARG A 120 -1.66 2.98 -15.50
N THR A 121 -2.52 3.74 -14.85
CA THR A 121 -3.59 4.53 -15.46
C THR A 121 -3.21 6.01 -15.44
N ASN A 122 -3.69 6.78 -16.42
CA ASN A 122 -3.62 8.25 -16.47
C ASN A 122 -5.01 8.86 -16.73
N ASP A 123 -6.07 8.07 -16.56
CA ASP A 123 -7.47 8.45 -16.82
C ASP A 123 -8.42 7.96 -15.71
N GLY A 124 -7.90 7.87 -14.47
CA GLY A 124 -8.70 7.49 -13.30
C GLY A 124 -9.14 6.02 -13.28
N GLY A 125 -8.47 5.14 -14.03
CA GLY A 125 -8.77 3.71 -14.06
C GLY A 125 -9.62 3.25 -15.23
N LEU A 126 -9.94 4.13 -16.18
CA LEU A 126 -10.70 3.77 -17.38
C LEU A 126 -9.86 2.88 -18.32
N SER A 127 -8.56 3.18 -18.45
CA SER A 127 -7.61 2.36 -19.18
C SER A 127 -6.30 2.18 -18.41
N TRP A 128 -5.56 1.12 -18.74
CA TRP A 128 -4.32 0.74 -18.07
C TRP A 128 -3.26 0.34 -19.06
N THR A 129 -2.00 0.71 -18.78
CA THR A 129 -0.83 0.35 -19.59
C THR A 129 0.22 -0.35 -18.74
N PRO A 130 0.86 -1.44 -19.23
CA PRO A 130 1.96 -2.08 -18.52
C PRO A 130 3.17 -1.15 -18.45
N GLN A 131 3.84 -1.12 -17.29
CA GLN A 131 4.99 -0.27 -17.00
C GLN A 131 6.14 -1.13 -16.45
N ASN A 132 6.69 -2.02 -17.29
CA ASN A 132 7.64 -3.04 -16.83
C ASN A 132 8.99 -2.99 -17.54
N GLN A 133 9.27 -1.96 -18.36
CA GLN A 133 10.51 -1.87 -19.11
C GLN A 133 11.72 -1.77 -18.16
N GLY A 134 12.64 -2.72 -18.27
CA GLY A 134 13.84 -2.83 -17.42
C GLY A 134 13.70 -3.82 -16.26
N ILE A 135 12.50 -4.26 -15.90
CA ILE A 135 12.31 -5.26 -14.85
C ILE A 135 12.54 -6.66 -15.42
N ARG A 136 13.41 -7.43 -14.77
CA ARG A 136 13.72 -8.81 -15.18
C ARG A 136 12.60 -9.78 -14.78
N ALA A 137 12.43 -10.81 -15.60
CA ALA A 137 11.58 -11.98 -15.33
C ALA A 137 12.33 -13.26 -15.72
N THR A 138 13.25 -13.70 -14.86
CA THR A 138 14.28 -14.70 -15.19
C THR A 138 13.71 -16.07 -15.57
N THR A 139 12.52 -16.45 -15.06
CA THR A 139 11.88 -17.71 -15.41
C THR A 139 11.12 -17.68 -16.74
N MET A 140 10.91 -16.49 -17.33
CA MET A 140 10.23 -16.36 -18.61
C MET A 140 11.21 -16.55 -19.77
N PRO A 141 10.76 -17.02 -20.94
CA PRO A 141 11.59 -17.12 -22.15
C PRO A 141 12.21 -15.78 -22.53
N GLU A 142 11.42 -14.70 -22.49
CA GLU A 142 11.90 -13.34 -22.59
C GLU A 142 12.24 -12.81 -21.21
N LYS A 143 13.46 -12.26 -21.05
CA LYS A 143 13.95 -11.78 -19.75
C LYS A 143 13.39 -10.42 -19.33
N HIS A 144 12.88 -9.63 -20.28
CA HIS A 144 12.25 -8.33 -20.06
C HIS A 144 10.91 -8.25 -20.80
N PRO A 145 9.91 -9.10 -20.45
CA PRO A 145 8.65 -9.13 -21.15
C PRO A 145 7.83 -7.85 -20.88
N VAL A 146 6.86 -7.57 -21.76
CA VAL A 146 5.95 -6.41 -21.60
C VAL A 146 5.14 -6.50 -20.30
N PHE A 147 4.78 -7.70 -19.85
CA PHE A 147 4.07 -7.97 -18.60
C PHE A 147 4.40 -9.38 -18.09
N GLY A 148 4.00 -9.69 -16.85
CA GLY A 148 4.22 -11.00 -16.24
C GLY A 148 5.35 -11.02 -15.21
N GLN A 149 6.00 -9.88 -14.94
CA GLN A 149 6.97 -9.76 -13.86
C GLN A 149 6.32 -10.05 -12.50
N CYS A 150 7.04 -10.75 -11.64
CA CYS A 150 6.62 -11.01 -10.28
C CYS A 150 7.04 -9.82 -9.37
N VAL A 151 6.21 -8.81 -9.34
CA VAL A 151 6.44 -7.63 -8.50
C VAL A 151 6.00 -7.93 -7.07
N HIS A 152 6.76 -7.48 -6.08
CA HIS A 152 6.46 -7.66 -4.67
C HIS A 152 5.96 -6.39 -3.99
N LYS A 153 6.55 -5.22 -4.32
CA LYS A 153 6.15 -3.94 -3.74
C LYS A 153 6.55 -2.79 -4.67
N ILE A 154 5.72 -1.75 -4.71
CA ILE A 154 6.06 -0.44 -5.27
C ILE A 154 5.82 0.60 -4.20
N VAL A 155 6.71 1.59 -4.12
CA VAL A 155 6.55 2.76 -3.26
C VAL A 155 6.90 4.03 -4.01
N MET A 156 6.25 5.13 -3.61
CA MET A 156 6.44 6.49 -4.14
C MET A 156 6.53 7.45 -2.95
N HIS A 157 7.36 8.47 -3.07
CA HIS A 157 7.35 9.58 -2.11
C HIS A 157 6.52 10.74 -2.68
N PRO A 158 5.59 11.32 -1.90
CA PRO A 158 4.68 12.35 -2.43
C PRO A 158 5.37 13.63 -2.90
N ALA A 159 6.55 13.98 -2.38
CA ALA A 159 7.31 15.13 -2.84
C ALA A 159 8.08 14.88 -4.16
N ARG A 160 8.10 13.64 -4.68
CA ARG A 160 8.77 13.28 -5.94
C ARG A 160 8.00 12.16 -6.64
N PRO A 161 6.80 12.46 -7.17
CA PRO A 161 5.91 11.44 -7.72
C PRO A 161 6.42 10.78 -9.01
N GLU A 162 7.34 11.45 -9.75
CA GLU A 162 8.01 10.86 -10.91
C GLU A 162 8.96 9.73 -10.53
N ARG A 163 9.42 9.70 -9.25
CA ARG A 163 10.32 8.66 -8.74
C ARG A 163 9.57 7.59 -7.99
N LEU A 164 9.71 6.35 -8.47
CA LEU A 164 9.20 5.16 -7.81
C LEU A 164 10.33 4.19 -7.51
N PHE A 165 10.14 3.40 -6.46
CA PHE A 165 11.02 2.28 -6.13
C PHE A 165 10.21 0.99 -6.16
N LEU A 166 10.86 -0.10 -6.55
CA LEU A 166 10.20 -1.38 -6.74
C LEU A 166 11.08 -2.52 -6.23
N GLN A 167 10.49 -3.40 -5.43
CA GLN A 167 11.00 -4.72 -5.12
C GLN A 167 10.34 -5.72 -6.04
N SER A 168 11.12 -6.47 -6.77
CA SER A 168 10.66 -7.59 -7.60
C SER A 168 11.18 -8.92 -7.05
N HIS A 169 10.74 -10.01 -7.66
CA HIS A 169 11.30 -11.33 -7.43
C HIS A 169 12.79 -11.40 -7.85
N TRP A 170 13.16 -10.64 -8.88
CA TRP A 170 14.53 -10.56 -9.39
C TRP A 170 14.96 -9.11 -9.50
N GLY A 171 15.31 -8.51 -8.39
CA GLY A 171 15.93 -7.20 -8.33
C GLY A 171 15.19 -6.16 -7.52
N LEU A 172 15.96 -5.11 -7.25
CA LEU A 172 15.50 -3.83 -6.72
C LEU A 172 15.62 -2.80 -7.82
N TYR A 173 14.59 -2.01 -8.02
CA TYR A 173 14.55 -1.06 -9.13
C TYR A 173 14.14 0.33 -8.69
N ARG A 174 14.59 1.33 -9.45
CA ARG A 174 14.13 2.71 -9.38
C ARG A 174 13.72 3.17 -10.78
N SER A 175 12.63 3.90 -10.83
CA SER A 175 12.22 4.71 -11.97
C SER A 175 12.28 6.20 -11.59
N ASP A 176 12.70 7.05 -12.50
CA ASP A 176 12.71 8.51 -12.36
C ASP A 176 11.79 9.20 -13.39
N ASN A 177 10.92 8.43 -14.05
CA ASN A 177 10.04 8.89 -15.13
C ASN A 177 8.65 8.23 -15.07
N CYS A 178 8.03 8.22 -13.90
CA CYS A 178 6.65 7.72 -13.72
C CYS A 178 6.50 6.25 -14.14
N ALA A 179 7.47 5.40 -13.80
CA ALA A 179 7.54 3.97 -14.10
C ALA A 179 7.72 3.60 -15.60
N GLU A 180 8.00 4.53 -16.49
CA GLU A 180 8.24 4.21 -17.90
C GLU A 180 9.49 3.33 -18.10
N ASN A 181 10.54 3.57 -17.31
CA ASN A 181 11.75 2.76 -17.31
C ASN A 181 12.22 2.50 -15.89
N TRP A 182 12.76 1.29 -15.66
CA TRP A 182 13.29 0.86 -14.38
C TRP A 182 14.78 0.54 -14.48
N HIS A 183 15.54 0.99 -13.49
CA HIS A 183 16.98 0.79 -13.37
C HIS A 183 17.27 -0.03 -12.13
N ASP A 184 18.12 -1.05 -12.25
CA ASP A 184 18.56 -1.89 -11.14
C ASP A 184 19.38 -1.07 -10.14
N ILE A 185 19.03 -1.17 -8.85
CA ILE A 185 19.68 -0.49 -7.73
C ILE A 185 20.09 -1.45 -6.62
N ALA A 186 20.18 -2.75 -6.91
CA ALA A 186 20.48 -3.78 -5.91
C ALA A 186 21.96 -3.84 -5.49
N ASN A 187 22.83 -3.05 -6.10
CA ASN A 187 24.25 -3.06 -5.74
C ASN A 187 24.46 -2.63 -4.27
N GLY A 188 25.09 -3.49 -3.48
CA GLY A 188 25.37 -3.22 -2.05
C GLY A 188 24.39 -3.83 -1.06
N VAL A 189 23.36 -4.58 -1.53
CA VAL A 189 22.53 -5.42 -0.66
C VAL A 189 22.95 -6.89 -0.73
N PRO A 190 22.72 -7.70 0.32
CA PRO A 190 23.14 -9.10 0.35
C PRO A 190 22.31 -10.00 -0.57
N SER A 191 21.08 -9.60 -0.89
CA SER A 191 20.17 -10.26 -1.82
C SER A 191 19.26 -9.21 -2.44
N ASP A 192 18.94 -9.38 -3.72
CA ASP A 192 17.99 -8.57 -4.46
C ASP A 192 16.53 -9.08 -4.31
N PHE A 193 16.33 -10.13 -3.51
CA PHE A 193 15.03 -10.70 -3.20
C PHE A 193 14.50 -10.20 -1.85
N GLY A 194 13.21 -9.86 -1.78
CA GLY A 194 12.54 -9.41 -0.57
C GLY A 194 11.09 -9.02 -0.81
N PHE A 195 10.42 -8.56 0.24
CA PHE A 195 9.01 -8.17 0.16
C PHE A 195 8.74 -6.77 0.69
N ALA A 196 9.32 -6.43 1.86
CA ALA A 196 9.07 -5.17 2.54
C ALA A 196 9.86 -4.04 1.91
N MET A 197 9.18 -2.94 1.62
CA MET A 197 9.78 -1.69 1.15
C MET A 197 8.91 -0.51 1.61
N ILE A 198 9.54 0.53 2.18
CA ILE A 198 8.89 1.78 2.54
C ILE A 198 9.77 2.97 2.20
N THR A 199 9.16 4.12 1.92
CA THR A 199 9.85 5.41 1.80
C THR A 199 9.95 6.10 3.16
N HIS A 200 10.97 6.92 3.35
CA HIS A 200 11.06 7.85 4.47
C HIS A 200 10.08 9.01 4.23
N PRO A 201 9.24 9.44 5.21
CA PRO A 201 8.16 10.40 4.96
C PRO A 201 8.62 11.81 4.56
N ARG A 202 9.87 12.18 4.81
CA ARG A 202 10.43 13.51 4.51
C ARG A 202 11.61 13.52 3.54
N ASN A 203 12.08 12.36 3.10
CA ASN A 203 13.22 12.28 2.18
C ASN A 203 12.90 11.35 0.99
N PRO A 204 12.66 11.89 -0.21
CA PRO A 204 12.27 11.10 -1.38
C PRO A 204 13.38 10.17 -1.90
N ASP A 205 14.61 10.35 -1.48
CA ASP A 205 15.74 9.51 -1.84
C ASP A 205 16.04 8.42 -0.79
N CYS A 206 15.28 8.41 0.31
CA CYS A 206 15.48 7.47 1.40
C CYS A 206 14.41 6.37 1.39
N VAL A 207 14.89 5.13 1.28
CA VAL A 207 14.06 3.92 1.23
C VAL A 207 14.64 2.87 2.18
N TYR A 208 13.75 2.11 2.82
CA TYR A 208 14.09 0.99 3.69
C TYR A 208 13.58 -0.30 3.09
N ILE A 209 14.37 -1.35 3.18
CA ILE A 209 14.03 -2.72 2.75
C ILE A 209 14.50 -3.74 3.77
N VAL A 210 13.93 -4.95 3.72
CA VAL A 210 14.39 -6.11 4.46
C VAL A 210 14.66 -7.24 3.47
N PRO A 211 15.93 -7.41 3.00
CA PRO A 211 16.29 -8.49 2.10
C PRO A 211 16.08 -9.87 2.74
N VAL A 212 15.72 -10.81 1.91
CA VAL A 212 15.52 -12.22 2.23
C VAL A 212 16.48 -13.05 1.39
N GLU A 213 16.96 -14.16 1.88
CA GLU A 213 18.01 -14.99 1.25
C GLU A 213 17.70 -15.34 -0.21
N SER A 214 16.52 -15.92 -0.44
CA SER A 214 16.02 -16.29 -1.77
C SER A 214 14.52 -16.58 -1.74
N ASP A 215 13.95 -16.95 -2.88
CA ASP A 215 12.57 -17.44 -2.98
C ASP A 215 12.37 -18.85 -2.39
N GLU A 216 13.43 -19.64 -2.32
CA GLU A 216 13.43 -20.95 -1.67
C GLU A 216 13.61 -20.80 -0.14
N PHE A 217 14.57 -19.97 0.28
CA PHE A 217 14.90 -19.72 1.68
C PHE A 217 14.43 -18.32 2.09
N ARG A 218 13.14 -18.18 2.37
CA ARG A 218 12.50 -16.90 2.69
C ARG A 218 12.77 -16.47 4.13
N CYS A 219 14.03 -16.27 4.46
CA CYS A 219 14.48 -15.82 5.76
C CYS A 219 15.59 -14.77 5.62
N ALA A 220 15.92 -14.10 6.72
CA ALA A 220 16.97 -13.09 6.74
C ALA A 220 18.31 -13.67 6.29
N CYS A 221 19.00 -12.94 5.41
CA CYS A 221 20.29 -13.34 4.84
C CYS A 221 21.32 -13.64 5.94
N ASP A 222 22.08 -14.74 5.78
CA ASP A 222 23.07 -15.25 6.76
C ASP A 222 22.46 -15.56 8.14
N GLY A 223 21.14 -15.70 8.29
CA GLY A 223 20.50 -15.79 9.60
C GLY A 223 20.69 -14.55 10.47
N ARG A 224 20.82 -13.37 9.88
CA ARG A 224 21.03 -12.08 10.54
C ARG A 224 19.94 -11.11 10.11
N LEU A 225 19.07 -10.74 11.02
CA LEU A 225 18.01 -9.78 10.72
C LEU A 225 18.58 -8.36 10.59
N ARG A 226 18.46 -7.76 9.40
CA ARG A 226 18.93 -6.43 9.09
C ARG A 226 17.91 -5.70 8.24
N VAL A 227 17.69 -4.44 8.55
CA VAL A 227 17.04 -3.48 7.66
C VAL A 227 18.14 -2.81 6.84
N TYR A 228 17.93 -2.63 5.55
CA TYR A 228 18.83 -1.85 4.71
C TYR A 228 18.18 -0.54 4.35
N ARG A 229 18.98 0.53 4.39
CA ARG A 229 18.55 1.88 4.04
C ARG A 229 19.42 2.45 2.94
N THR A 230 18.80 3.07 1.95
CA THR A 230 19.45 4.04 1.06
C THR A 230 19.05 5.45 1.46
N ARG A 231 19.93 6.45 1.26
CA ARG A 231 19.65 7.88 1.39
C ARG A 231 19.90 8.64 0.11
N ASN A 232 20.28 7.94 -0.94
CA ASN A 232 20.69 8.49 -2.25
C ASN A 232 20.00 7.77 -3.42
N GLY A 233 18.77 7.32 -3.20
CA GLY A 233 17.95 6.71 -4.24
C GLY A 233 18.47 5.37 -4.74
N GLY A 234 19.16 4.59 -3.89
CA GLY A 234 19.68 3.26 -4.24
C GLY A 234 21.11 3.25 -4.78
N ALA A 235 21.82 4.40 -4.83
CA ALA A 235 23.22 4.42 -5.24
C ALA A 235 24.14 3.72 -4.23
N SER A 236 23.73 3.66 -2.96
CA SER A 236 24.37 2.87 -1.90
C SER A 236 23.37 2.45 -0.84
N TRP A 237 23.68 1.36 -0.14
CA TRP A 237 22.85 0.80 0.93
C TRP A 237 23.67 0.60 2.20
N GLU A 238 23.09 0.94 3.35
CA GLU A 238 23.67 0.75 4.66
C GLU A 238 22.85 -0.25 5.49
N PRO A 239 23.49 -1.26 6.14
CA PRO A 239 22.78 -2.18 7.03
C PRO A 239 22.50 -1.52 8.38
N LEU A 240 21.27 -1.66 8.86
CA LEU A 240 20.79 -1.19 10.15
C LEU A 240 20.41 -2.41 11.00
N SER A 241 21.24 -2.77 11.96
CA SER A 241 21.09 -4.04 12.70
C SER A 241 21.21 -3.92 14.20
N ARG A 242 21.59 -2.74 14.73
CA ARG A 242 21.82 -2.57 16.18
C ARG A 242 20.54 -2.80 16.97
N GLY A 243 20.50 -3.87 17.79
CA GLY A 243 19.33 -4.28 18.56
C GLY A 243 18.47 -5.33 17.87
N LEU A 244 18.77 -5.70 16.61
CA LEU A 244 18.15 -6.84 15.93
C LEU A 244 18.93 -8.14 16.15
N PRO A 245 18.29 -9.32 16.13
CA PRO A 245 18.96 -10.61 16.25
C PRO A 245 19.98 -10.82 15.12
N GLN A 246 21.23 -11.11 15.47
CA GLN A 246 22.34 -11.29 14.52
C GLN A 246 22.86 -12.72 14.45
N LYS A 247 22.13 -13.68 15.02
CA LYS A 247 22.46 -15.09 14.97
C LYS A 247 21.19 -15.92 14.97
N SER A 248 21.12 -16.87 14.05
CA SER A 248 19.97 -17.79 13.90
C SER A 248 18.63 -17.07 13.77
N ALA A 249 18.62 -15.90 13.13
CA ALA A 249 17.44 -15.06 12.92
C ALA A 249 16.79 -15.40 11.57
N TYR A 250 16.08 -16.52 11.51
CA TYR A 250 15.42 -17.00 10.29
C TYR A 250 14.05 -16.34 10.12
N GLU A 251 14.05 -15.00 10.11
CA GLU A 251 12.86 -14.16 10.08
C GLU A 251 12.53 -13.70 8.67
N THR A 252 11.23 -13.54 8.40
CA THR A 252 10.72 -12.92 7.17
C THR A 252 9.86 -11.73 7.53
N VAL A 253 10.06 -10.61 6.86
CA VAL A 253 9.18 -9.43 6.90
C VAL A 253 8.38 -9.38 5.60
N LEU A 254 7.05 -9.46 5.70
CA LEU A 254 6.16 -9.46 4.54
C LEU A 254 5.95 -8.05 4.00
N ARG A 255 5.42 -7.93 2.77
CA ARG A 255 5.34 -6.67 2.00
C ARG A 255 4.66 -5.51 2.72
N ASP A 256 3.61 -5.77 3.51
CA ASP A 256 2.87 -4.75 4.26
C ASP A 256 3.16 -4.77 5.77
N ALA A 257 4.10 -5.61 6.20
CA ALA A 257 4.50 -5.73 7.59
C ALA A 257 5.57 -4.72 8.02
N MET A 258 5.77 -3.63 7.28
CA MET A 258 6.69 -2.55 7.62
C MET A 258 6.04 -1.20 7.36
N THR A 259 6.31 -0.22 8.25
CA THR A 259 5.78 1.15 8.14
C THR A 259 6.73 2.16 8.78
N ALA A 260 6.57 3.44 8.40
CA ALA A 260 7.17 4.59 9.06
C ALA A 260 6.07 5.50 9.62
N ASP A 261 6.32 6.16 10.74
CA ASP A 261 5.48 7.26 11.23
C ASP A 261 5.93 8.61 10.65
N SER A 262 5.23 9.69 11.02
CA SER A 262 5.55 11.05 10.58
C SER A 262 6.28 11.89 11.64
N LEU A 263 6.71 11.28 12.76
CA LEU A 263 7.41 11.98 13.84
C LEU A 263 8.83 12.40 13.44
N ASP A 264 9.45 13.25 14.23
CA ASP A 264 10.84 13.67 14.11
C ASP A 264 11.61 13.40 15.40
N PRO A 265 12.60 12.49 15.39
CA PRO A 265 13.00 11.59 14.29
C PRO A 265 11.91 10.60 13.90
N VAL A 266 11.97 10.11 12.66
CA VAL A 266 11.01 9.13 12.13
C VAL A 266 11.12 7.80 12.87
N GLY A 267 9.98 7.31 13.35
CA GLY A 267 9.85 5.95 13.82
C GLY A 267 9.67 4.96 12.66
N ILE A 268 10.38 3.85 12.73
CA ILE A 268 10.25 2.74 11.77
C ILE A 268 9.82 1.49 12.53
N TYR A 269 8.82 0.79 12.00
CA TYR A 269 8.24 -0.39 12.65
C TYR A 269 8.12 -1.52 11.65
N PHE A 270 8.41 -2.75 12.09
CA PHE A 270 8.13 -3.94 11.28
C PHE A 270 7.77 -5.16 12.13
N GLY A 271 6.95 -6.02 11.55
CA GLY A 271 6.58 -7.31 12.13
C GLY A 271 7.11 -8.48 11.31
N THR A 272 7.34 -9.61 11.97
CA THR A 272 7.87 -10.83 11.33
C THR A 272 6.81 -11.93 11.23
N ARG A 273 7.04 -12.91 10.36
CA ARG A 273 6.17 -14.08 10.24
C ARG A 273 6.15 -14.95 11.50
N SER A 274 7.17 -14.89 12.32
CA SER A 274 7.22 -15.59 13.60
C SER A 274 6.48 -14.86 14.74
N GLY A 275 5.87 -13.70 14.45
CA GLY A 275 5.06 -12.97 15.42
C GLY A 275 5.85 -12.04 16.34
N GLN A 276 6.98 -11.52 15.88
CA GLN A 276 7.73 -10.49 16.59
C GLN A 276 7.46 -9.12 15.96
N LEU A 277 7.36 -8.06 16.78
CA LEU A 277 7.25 -6.67 16.38
C LEU A 277 8.46 -5.89 16.85
N PHE A 278 9.14 -5.22 15.94
CA PHE A 278 10.28 -4.36 16.21
C PHE A 278 9.95 -2.90 15.88
N GLY A 279 10.57 -1.99 16.64
CA GLY A 279 10.47 -0.55 16.41
C GLY A 279 11.81 0.15 16.61
N SER A 280 11.99 1.22 15.87
CA SER A 280 13.10 2.16 15.99
C SER A 280 12.54 3.58 16.15
N ARG A 281 13.13 4.39 17.02
CA ARG A 281 12.76 5.80 17.23
C ARG A 281 13.77 6.77 16.61
N ASP A 282 14.74 6.27 15.89
CA ASP A 282 15.90 7.01 15.41
C ASP A 282 16.25 6.64 13.94
N GLU A 283 15.23 6.50 13.10
CA GLU A 283 15.34 6.20 11.67
C GLU A 283 16.06 4.87 11.40
N GLY A 284 15.90 3.87 12.27
CA GLY A 284 16.51 2.57 12.10
C GLY A 284 17.93 2.42 12.65
N ARG A 285 18.52 3.44 13.31
CA ARG A 285 19.85 3.37 13.88
C ARG A 285 19.93 2.37 15.04
N THR A 286 18.87 2.31 15.85
CA THR A 286 18.71 1.33 16.92
C THR A 286 17.31 0.73 16.91
N TRP A 287 17.20 -0.55 17.26
CA TRP A 287 15.96 -1.30 17.25
C TRP A 287 15.65 -1.89 18.61
N GLN A 288 14.37 -1.95 18.94
CA GLN A 288 13.85 -2.62 20.12
C GLN A 288 12.74 -3.59 19.70
N LYS A 289 12.73 -4.78 20.29
CA LYS A 289 11.58 -5.68 20.20
C LYS A 289 10.46 -5.13 21.09
N ILE A 290 9.32 -4.78 20.49
CA ILE A 290 8.16 -4.20 21.16
C ILE A 290 7.26 -5.32 21.72
N LEU A 291 6.99 -6.35 20.88
CA LEU A 291 6.13 -7.48 21.20
C LEU A 291 6.70 -8.76 20.59
N GLU A 292 6.31 -9.89 21.18
CA GLU A 292 6.54 -11.25 20.65
C GLU A 292 5.36 -12.14 20.98
N GLY A 293 5.31 -13.33 20.38
CA GLY A 293 4.21 -14.27 20.58
C GLY A 293 2.92 -13.92 19.85
N LEU A 294 2.98 -12.98 18.92
CA LEU A 294 1.85 -12.68 18.04
C LEU A 294 1.68 -13.80 16.99
N PRO A 295 0.49 -13.96 16.40
CA PRO A 295 0.35 -14.65 15.12
C PRO A 295 1.27 -14.03 14.06
N SER A 296 1.48 -14.73 12.94
CA SER A 296 2.26 -14.20 11.82
C SER A 296 1.81 -12.78 11.46
N VAL A 297 2.73 -11.80 11.56
CA VAL A 297 2.43 -10.40 11.29
C VAL A 297 2.43 -10.18 9.78
N VAL A 298 1.28 -9.88 9.22
CA VAL A 298 1.10 -9.67 7.77
C VAL A 298 1.01 -8.20 7.38
N CYS A 299 0.65 -7.33 8.34
CA CYS A 299 0.53 -5.89 8.13
C CYS A 299 0.89 -5.13 9.40
N VAL A 300 1.63 -4.03 9.24
CA VAL A 300 1.91 -3.05 10.29
C VAL A 300 1.57 -1.66 9.73
N ARG A 301 0.81 -0.89 10.50
CA ARG A 301 0.51 0.52 10.18
C ARG A 301 0.73 1.36 11.43
N SER A 302 1.30 2.54 11.24
CA SER A 302 1.50 3.54 12.28
C SER A 302 0.51 4.68 12.12
N ALA A 303 0.06 5.22 13.23
CA ALA A 303 -0.72 6.45 13.29
C ALA A 303 -0.20 7.33 14.43
N VAL A 304 -0.09 8.63 14.19
CA VAL A 304 0.22 9.62 15.22
C VAL A 304 -1.09 10.14 15.78
N VAL A 305 -1.30 9.99 17.08
CA VAL A 305 -2.52 10.40 17.79
C VAL A 305 -2.20 11.37 18.91
N GLY A 306 -3.18 12.17 19.37
CA GLY A 306 -3.03 13.14 20.45
C GLY A 306 -2.41 14.46 19.98
N ASP A 307 -1.73 15.18 20.89
CA ASP A 307 -1.18 16.51 20.63
C ASP A 307 -0.12 16.51 19.50
N ALA A 308 0.60 15.42 19.33
CA ALA A 308 1.54 15.24 18.24
C ALA A 308 0.85 15.24 16.85
N ALA A 309 -0.44 14.89 16.76
CA ALA A 309 -1.23 14.95 15.55
C ALA A 309 -1.80 16.34 15.24
N ALA A 310 -1.89 17.22 16.24
CA ALA A 310 -2.49 18.54 16.07
C ALA A 310 -1.73 19.45 15.09
N GLY A 311 -0.41 19.25 14.94
CA GLY A 311 0.44 19.96 13.97
C GLY A 311 0.33 19.45 12.54
N LEU A 312 -0.35 18.29 12.30
CA LEU A 312 -0.44 17.62 11.01
C LEU A 312 -1.83 17.72 10.35
N ARG A 313 -2.79 18.41 11.01
CA ARG A 313 -4.13 18.57 10.42
C ARG A 313 -4.07 19.58 9.28
N PRO A 314 -4.51 19.24 8.06
CA PRO A 314 -4.87 20.26 7.09
C PRO A 314 -5.97 21.14 7.71
N THR A 315 -5.83 22.44 7.65
CA THR A 315 -6.88 23.38 8.06
C THR A 315 -8.07 23.21 7.13
N SER A 316 -9.05 22.42 7.55
CA SER A 316 -10.33 22.33 6.83
C SER A 316 -10.96 23.71 6.84
N PRO A 317 -11.43 24.26 5.69
CA PRO A 317 -12.19 25.49 5.69
C PRO A 317 -13.46 25.28 6.53
N LYS A 318 -13.68 26.15 7.52
CA LYS A 318 -14.92 26.15 8.30
C LYS A 318 -16.08 26.41 7.36
N VAL A 319 -16.84 25.39 7.04
CA VAL A 319 -18.15 25.55 6.37
C VAL A 319 -19.08 26.11 7.44
N SER A 320 -19.41 27.38 7.33
CA SER A 320 -20.45 28.02 8.15
C SER A 320 -21.82 27.39 7.79
N PRO A 321 -22.65 27.03 8.77
CA PRO A 321 -23.97 26.49 8.44
C PRO A 321 -24.84 27.58 7.76
N PRO A 322 -25.72 27.22 6.81
CA PRO A 322 -26.59 28.17 6.14
C PRO A 322 -27.52 28.82 7.16
N SER A 323 -27.59 30.17 7.15
CA SER A 323 -28.50 30.93 7.96
C SER A 323 -29.94 30.67 7.53
N HIS A 324 -30.70 30.00 8.37
CA HIS A 324 -32.16 29.91 8.22
C HIS A 324 -32.79 31.31 8.44
N GLN A 325 -33.16 32.00 7.37
CA GLN A 325 -34.05 33.14 7.45
C GLN A 325 -35.48 32.64 7.69
N THR A 326 -35.96 32.76 8.91
CA THR A 326 -37.39 32.60 9.25
C THR A 326 -38.16 33.79 8.72
N LYS A 327 -38.95 33.59 7.66
CA LYS A 327 -39.96 34.53 7.25
C LYS A 327 -41.16 34.40 8.17
N SER A 328 -41.42 35.44 8.97
CA SER A 328 -42.67 35.58 9.74
C SER A 328 -43.86 35.81 8.84
N PRO A 329 -45.05 35.22 9.08
CA PRO A 329 -46.25 35.45 8.30
C PRO A 329 -46.88 36.81 8.65
N LYS A 330 -47.16 37.63 7.64
CA LYS A 330 -47.97 38.87 7.77
C LYS A 330 -49.42 38.50 8.04
N SER A 331 -49.95 38.93 9.18
CA SER A 331 -51.37 38.87 9.51
C SER A 331 -52.18 39.82 8.63
N ASN A 332 -53.12 39.32 7.82
CA ASN A 332 -54.08 40.10 7.04
C ASN A 332 -55.38 40.15 7.84
N THR A 333 -55.60 41.20 8.56
CA THR A 333 -56.91 41.55 9.14
C THR A 333 -57.78 42.20 8.07
N ARG A 334 -58.76 41.49 7.54
CA ARG A 334 -59.89 42.09 6.77
C ARG A 334 -60.98 42.50 7.74
N ARG A 335 -61.20 43.79 7.85
CA ARG A 335 -62.39 44.42 8.44
C ARG A 335 -63.58 44.15 7.54
N ALA A 336 -64.64 43.56 8.04
CA ALA A 336 -65.96 43.54 7.42
C ALA A 336 -66.72 44.80 7.83
N LYS A 337 -67.31 45.48 6.87
CA LYS A 337 -68.41 46.44 7.02
C LYS A 337 -69.63 45.84 6.37
N ARG A 338 -70.69 45.75 7.19
CA ARG A 338 -72.09 45.53 6.94
C ARG A 338 -72.47 44.32 6.10
#